data_36fb9ed7f66087ffdebac1705d870a5a
#
_entry.id   36fb9ed7f66087ffdebac1705d870a5a
#
_cell.length_a   1.000
_cell.length_b   1.000
_cell.length_c   1.000
_cell.angle_alpha   90.00
_cell.angle_beta   90.00
_cell.angle_gamma   90.00
#
_symmetry.space_group_name_H-M   'P 1'
#
loop_
_entity.id
_entity.type
_entity.pdbx_description
1 polymer ?
#
loop_
_entity_poly.entity_id
_entity_poly.type
_entity_poly.pdbx_seq_one_letter_code
_entity_poly.pdbx_strand_id
1 'polypeptide(L)'
;MLRLFIIAAFLFATPADGARKERKRLTVKEQYDLGVKYMNRGRYIKAIEQFNRVRNYHRDDPHSIKAELAIGDVYFKKAEWDQAKMAYDEFARMHPRHENMDYVTFRIGMTSFKKAPKRVGRDQTPTRYALNAWRGFAAKYPDSEYKEEVEELLTLCRERMALKQLWIARFYKRRGAWAAVEKRAAGMATRYADSEHLPLSIELIGEASAWQGNDDAADMAIKRLEEDAPEVAKRLASEVEKIRAKRDKPGA
;
A
#
# COMPACT_ATOMS: atom_id res chain seq x y z
N MET A 1 -99.09 9.15 0.65
CA MET A 1 -97.96 9.47 1.50
C MET A 1 -96.69 9.41 0.62
N LEU A 2 -96.21 10.55 0.20
CA LEU A 2 -95.04 10.68 -0.71
C LEU A 2 -93.85 11.11 0.10
N ARG A 3 -92.81 10.26 0.21
CA ARG A 3 -91.60 10.60 0.92
C ARG A 3 -90.56 11.13 -0.07
N LEU A 4 -90.28 12.41 0.03
CA LEU A 4 -89.16 13.10 -0.65
C LEU A 4 -87.84 12.69 -0.07
N PHE A 5 -86.98 12.10 -0.90
CA PHE A 5 -85.58 11.88 -0.53
C PHE A 5 -84.76 13.10 -1.05
N ILE A 6 -84.19 13.89 -0.10
CA ILE A 6 -83.25 14.94 -0.39
C ILE A 6 -81.86 14.29 -0.44
N ILE A 7 -81.27 14.23 -1.66
CA ILE A 7 -79.87 13.81 -1.83
C ILE A 7 -79.02 15.05 -1.63
N ALA A 8 -78.33 15.08 -0.47
CA ALA A 8 -77.29 16.09 -0.21
C ALA A 8 -76.00 15.70 -0.98
N ALA A 9 -75.67 16.45 -2.04
CA ALA A 9 -74.43 16.33 -2.78
C ALA A 9 -73.26 16.95 -1.93
N PHE A 10 -72.46 16.08 -1.34
CA PHE A 10 -71.20 16.51 -0.72
C PHE A 10 -70.17 16.80 -1.83
N LEU A 11 -69.94 18.06 -2.13
CA LEU A 11 -68.82 18.52 -2.90
C LEU A 11 -67.53 18.32 -2.10
N PHE A 12 -66.83 17.22 -2.39
CA PHE A 12 -65.44 17.06 -1.95
C PHE A 12 -64.56 18.06 -2.69
N ALA A 13 -64.25 19.18 -2.05
CA ALA A 13 -63.17 20.04 -2.51
C ALA A 13 -61.85 19.29 -2.39
N THR A 14 -61.28 18.87 -3.51
CA THR A 14 -59.89 18.37 -3.56
C THR A 14 -58.94 19.50 -3.13
N PRO A 15 -58.08 19.27 -2.11
CA PRO A 15 -57.13 20.30 -1.77
C PRO A 15 -56.20 20.56 -2.95
N ALA A 16 -56.10 21.83 -3.29
CA ALA A 16 -55.27 22.34 -4.35
C ALA A 16 -53.86 21.82 -4.26
N ASP A 17 -53.39 21.39 -5.37
CA ASP A 17 -52.05 21.06 -5.79
C ASP A 17 -51.00 21.88 -5.05
N GLY A 18 -50.41 21.29 -4.01
CA GLY A 18 -49.22 21.84 -3.37
C GLY A 18 -48.09 21.84 -4.39
N ALA A 19 -47.85 22.98 -5.00
CA ALA A 19 -46.77 23.19 -5.97
C ALA A 19 -45.48 22.51 -5.47
N ARG A 20 -45.24 21.30 -5.97
CA ARG A 20 -44.04 20.54 -5.80
C ARG A 20 -42.94 21.38 -6.40
N LYS A 21 -42.23 22.18 -5.55
CA LYS A 21 -41.07 22.99 -5.98
C LYS A 21 -40.23 22.09 -6.88
N GLU A 22 -40.23 22.34 -8.18
CA GLU A 22 -39.33 21.68 -9.11
C GLU A 22 -37.93 21.82 -8.60
N ARG A 23 -37.34 20.73 -8.14
CA ARG A 23 -35.95 20.75 -7.70
C ARG A 23 -35.12 21.09 -8.93
N LYS A 24 -34.58 22.31 -8.95
CA LYS A 24 -33.66 22.76 -10.00
C LYS A 24 -32.66 21.64 -10.26
N ARG A 25 -32.63 21.15 -11.48
CA ARG A 25 -31.63 20.14 -11.89
C ARG A 25 -30.27 20.82 -11.81
N LEU A 26 -29.36 20.22 -11.06
CA LEU A 26 -27.99 20.69 -10.96
C LEU A 26 -27.30 20.49 -12.32
N THR A 27 -26.46 21.43 -12.71
CA THR A 27 -25.52 21.24 -13.82
C THR A 27 -24.48 20.18 -13.43
N VAL A 28 -23.77 19.63 -14.42
CA VAL A 28 -22.72 18.59 -14.19
C VAL A 28 -21.68 19.12 -13.23
N LYS A 29 -21.23 20.35 -13.42
CA LYS A 29 -20.28 21.02 -12.53
C LYS A 29 -20.83 21.19 -11.11
N GLU A 30 -22.05 21.72 -10.96
CA GLU A 30 -22.68 21.87 -9.64
C GLU A 30 -22.83 20.52 -8.92
N GLN A 31 -23.10 19.44 -9.65
CA GLN A 31 -23.21 18.09 -9.11
C GLN A 31 -21.86 17.54 -8.67
N TYR A 32 -20.81 17.76 -9.47
CA TYR A 32 -19.43 17.44 -9.09
C TYR A 32 -19.02 18.21 -7.83
N ASP A 33 -19.22 19.53 -7.81
CA ASP A 33 -18.89 20.40 -6.67
C ASP A 33 -19.64 19.98 -5.39
N LEU A 34 -20.89 19.52 -5.52
CA LEU A 34 -21.66 18.96 -4.40
C LEU A 34 -21.01 17.65 -3.87
N GLY A 35 -20.50 16.80 -4.76
CA GLY A 35 -19.73 15.61 -4.40
C GLY A 35 -18.48 15.98 -3.59
N VAL A 36 -17.70 16.95 -4.06
CA VAL A 36 -16.51 17.46 -3.35
C VAL A 36 -16.89 18.01 -1.98
N LYS A 37 -17.97 18.80 -1.89
CA LYS A 37 -18.48 19.32 -0.61
C LYS A 37 -18.86 18.21 0.37
N TYR A 38 -19.49 17.14 -0.09
CA TYR A 38 -19.79 15.99 0.75
C TYR A 38 -18.53 15.24 1.20
N MET A 39 -17.57 15.05 0.30
CA MET A 39 -16.28 14.42 0.59
C MET A 39 -15.53 15.19 1.69
N ASN A 40 -15.43 16.51 1.56
CA ASN A 40 -14.74 17.37 2.54
C ASN A 40 -15.43 17.42 3.91
N ARG A 41 -16.73 17.10 3.97
CA ARG A 41 -17.52 17.00 5.21
C ARG A 41 -17.55 15.58 5.78
N GLY A 42 -16.77 14.64 5.23
CA GLY A 42 -16.77 13.23 5.66
C GLY A 42 -18.05 12.46 5.30
N ARG A 43 -18.94 13.04 4.49
CA ARG A 43 -20.18 12.39 4.03
C ARG A 43 -19.91 11.52 2.80
N TYR A 44 -19.03 10.52 2.96
CA TYR A 44 -18.45 9.76 1.86
C TYR A 44 -19.48 9.05 0.98
N ILE A 45 -20.52 8.43 1.56
CA ILE A 45 -21.57 7.74 0.78
C ILE A 45 -22.28 8.73 -0.15
N LYS A 46 -22.62 9.94 0.35
CA LYS A 46 -23.25 10.97 -0.45
C LYS A 46 -22.30 11.53 -1.51
N ALA A 47 -21.01 11.63 -1.23
CA ALA A 47 -20.01 12.04 -2.20
C ALA A 47 -19.94 11.05 -3.37
N ILE A 48 -19.80 9.75 -3.09
CA ILE A 48 -19.77 8.68 -4.10
C ILE A 48 -21.06 8.69 -4.94
N GLU A 49 -22.21 8.92 -4.33
CA GLU A 49 -23.49 9.02 -5.06
C GLU A 49 -23.47 10.16 -6.07
N GLN A 50 -22.98 11.34 -5.70
CA GLN A 50 -22.90 12.48 -6.62
C GLN A 50 -21.88 12.23 -7.73
N PHE A 51 -20.70 11.74 -7.42
CA PHE A 51 -19.67 11.41 -8.42
C PHE A 51 -20.14 10.31 -9.38
N ASN A 52 -20.83 9.27 -8.89
CA ASN A 52 -21.41 8.24 -9.75
C ASN A 52 -22.49 8.82 -10.69
N ARG A 53 -23.29 9.79 -10.25
CA ARG A 53 -24.24 10.46 -11.13
C ARG A 53 -23.51 11.21 -12.24
N VAL A 54 -22.46 11.95 -11.93
CA VAL A 54 -21.65 12.64 -12.95
C VAL A 54 -21.06 11.61 -13.93
N ARG A 55 -20.38 10.59 -13.44
CA ARG A 55 -19.74 9.55 -14.26
C ARG A 55 -20.72 8.82 -15.18
N ASN A 56 -21.89 8.44 -14.67
CA ASN A 56 -22.79 7.55 -15.39
C ASN A 56 -23.69 8.29 -16.38
N TYR A 57 -24.08 9.53 -16.09
CA TYR A 57 -25.04 10.28 -16.90
C TYR A 57 -24.42 11.36 -17.79
N HIS A 58 -23.12 11.63 -17.62
CA HIS A 58 -22.43 12.72 -18.33
C HIS A 58 -21.04 12.30 -18.82
N ARG A 59 -20.99 11.12 -19.50
CA ARG A 59 -19.72 10.47 -19.89
C ARG A 59 -18.81 11.34 -20.75
N ASP A 60 -19.36 12.20 -21.57
CA ASP A 60 -18.61 13.09 -22.47
C ASP A 60 -18.19 14.41 -21.82
N ASP A 61 -18.58 14.64 -20.56
CA ASP A 61 -18.22 15.85 -19.83
C ASP A 61 -16.85 15.66 -19.14
N PRO A 62 -15.95 16.65 -19.19
CA PRO A 62 -14.64 16.60 -18.50
C PRO A 62 -14.74 16.31 -17.00
N HIS A 63 -15.86 16.68 -16.35
CA HIS A 63 -16.09 16.38 -14.94
C HIS A 63 -16.33 14.87 -14.70
N SER A 64 -16.68 14.09 -15.73
CA SER A 64 -16.82 12.64 -15.58
C SER A 64 -15.49 12.00 -15.20
N ILE A 65 -14.41 12.33 -15.90
CA ILE A 65 -13.07 11.83 -15.61
C ILE A 65 -12.62 12.29 -14.21
N LYS A 66 -12.88 13.57 -13.86
CA LYS A 66 -12.60 14.07 -12.51
C LYS A 66 -13.40 13.35 -11.43
N ALA A 67 -14.65 12.96 -11.71
CA ALA A 67 -15.49 12.20 -10.77
C ALA A 67 -14.99 10.78 -10.58
N GLU A 68 -14.49 10.13 -11.63
CA GLU A 68 -13.86 8.79 -11.52
C GLU A 68 -12.66 8.83 -10.57
N LEU A 69 -11.76 9.79 -10.74
CA LEU A 69 -10.62 9.97 -9.85
C LEU A 69 -11.06 10.29 -8.42
N ALA A 70 -12.03 11.19 -8.26
CA ALA A 70 -12.55 11.60 -6.96
C ALA A 70 -13.21 10.43 -6.18
N ILE A 71 -13.78 9.42 -6.86
CA ILE A 71 -14.29 8.20 -6.20
C ILE A 71 -13.14 7.46 -5.51
N GLY A 72 -11.99 7.32 -6.16
CA GLY A 72 -10.78 6.76 -5.56
C GLY A 72 -10.35 7.53 -4.31
N ASP A 73 -10.36 8.88 -4.40
CA ASP A 73 -10.02 9.75 -3.27
C ASP A 73 -10.99 9.60 -2.09
N VAL A 74 -12.28 9.44 -2.36
CA VAL A 74 -13.28 9.21 -1.31
C VAL A 74 -13.02 7.89 -0.60
N TYR A 75 -12.77 6.79 -1.32
CA TYR A 75 -12.42 5.51 -0.71
C TYR A 75 -11.13 5.60 0.09
N PHE A 76 -10.13 6.33 -0.42
CA PHE A 76 -8.87 6.57 0.28
C PHE A 76 -9.08 7.33 1.59
N LYS A 77 -9.85 8.42 1.59
CA LYS A 77 -10.20 9.19 2.80
C LYS A 77 -11.00 8.37 3.81
N LYS A 78 -11.78 7.41 3.34
CA LYS A 78 -12.56 6.47 4.15
C LYS A 78 -11.71 5.33 4.73
N ALA A 79 -10.43 5.23 4.33
CA ALA A 79 -9.52 4.14 4.66
C ALA A 79 -9.97 2.76 4.11
N GLU A 80 -10.80 2.75 3.08
CA GLU A 80 -11.20 1.55 2.34
C GLU A 80 -10.16 1.27 1.24
N TRP A 81 -8.99 0.76 1.66
CA TRP A 81 -7.80 0.69 0.82
C TRP A 81 -7.96 -0.18 -0.42
N ASP A 82 -8.73 -1.27 -0.33
CA ASP A 82 -8.96 -2.16 -1.47
C ASP A 82 -9.84 -1.49 -2.53
N GLN A 83 -10.92 -0.83 -2.11
CA GLN A 83 -11.80 -0.09 -3.01
C GLN A 83 -11.07 1.11 -3.63
N ALA A 84 -10.28 1.83 -2.82
CA ALA A 84 -9.46 2.93 -3.33
C ALA A 84 -8.48 2.44 -4.41
N LYS A 85 -7.77 1.34 -4.14
CA LYS A 85 -6.84 0.75 -5.11
C LYS A 85 -7.55 0.35 -6.40
N MET A 86 -8.69 -0.33 -6.30
CA MET A 86 -9.47 -0.73 -7.47
C MET A 86 -9.90 0.48 -8.31
N ALA A 87 -10.37 1.55 -7.67
CA ALA A 87 -10.79 2.76 -8.37
C ALA A 87 -9.62 3.46 -9.08
N TYR A 88 -8.45 3.56 -8.43
CA TYR A 88 -7.27 4.14 -9.06
C TYR A 88 -6.67 3.25 -10.16
N ASP A 89 -6.66 1.93 -9.99
CA ASP A 89 -6.22 0.98 -11.03
C ASP A 89 -7.15 1.06 -12.27
N GLU A 90 -8.45 1.17 -12.05
CA GLU A 90 -9.43 1.35 -13.13
C GLU A 90 -9.19 2.68 -13.85
N PHE A 91 -9.02 3.78 -13.12
CA PHE A 91 -8.69 5.08 -13.69
C PHE A 91 -7.41 5.00 -14.54
N ALA A 92 -6.34 4.41 -14.01
CA ALA A 92 -5.08 4.26 -14.73
C ALA A 92 -5.21 3.45 -16.03
N ARG A 93 -6.07 2.43 -16.01
CA ARG A 93 -6.35 1.60 -17.20
C ARG A 93 -7.17 2.33 -18.25
N MET A 94 -8.15 3.14 -17.82
CA MET A 94 -9.04 3.87 -18.73
C MET A 94 -8.40 5.15 -19.28
N HIS A 95 -7.55 5.81 -18.48
CA HIS A 95 -6.95 7.10 -18.77
C HIS A 95 -5.41 7.11 -18.66
N PRO A 96 -4.68 6.22 -19.39
CA PRO A 96 -3.24 6.00 -19.18
C PRO A 96 -2.35 7.22 -19.53
N ARG A 97 -2.90 8.21 -20.23
CA ARG A 97 -2.21 9.45 -20.63
C ARG A 97 -2.76 10.70 -19.92
N HIS A 98 -3.55 10.51 -18.88
CA HIS A 98 -4.12 11.64 -18.14
C HIS A 98 -3.01 12.42 -17.41
N GLU A 99 -3.13 13.73 -17.33
CA GLU A 99 -2.15 14.62 -16.68
C GLU A 99 -1.82 14.24 -15.23
N ASN A 100 -2.79 13.74 -14.47
CA ASN A 100 -2.63 13.34 -13.06
C ASN A 100 -2.19 11.87 -12.89
N MET A 101 -1.51 11.26 -13.86
CA MET A 101 -1.09 9.87 -13.74
C MET A 101 0.02 9.64 -12.73
N ASP A 102 0.80 10.65 -12.43
CA ASP A 102 1.76 10.66 -11.32
C ASP A 102 1.02 10.56 -9.98
N TYR A 103 0.01 11.41 -9.74
CA TYR A 103 -0.87 11.36 -8.57
C TYR A 103 -1.54 9.98 -8.44
N VAL A 104 -2.12 9.46 -9.50
CA VAL A 104 -2.79 8.15 -9.50
C VAL A 104 -1.80 7.04 -9.13
N THR A 105 -0.61 7.04 -9.72
CA THR A 105 0.45 6.06 -9.43
C THR A 105 0.92 6.16 -7.97
N PHE A 106 1.10 7.38 -7.48
CA PHE A 106 1.39 7.64 -6.07
C PHE A 106 0.29 7.06 -5.16
N ARG A 107 -0.99 7.30 -5.46
CA ARG A 107 -2.13 6.81 -4.67
C ARG A 107 -2.28 5.29 -4.70
N ILE A 108 -2.04 4.63 -5.83
CA ILE A 108 -2.03 3.16 -5.92
C ILE A 108 -1.01 2.57 -4.94
N GLY A 109 0.20 3.12 -4.93
CA GLY A 109 1.23 2.71 -3.97
C GLY A 109 0.83 3.00 -2.52
N MET A 110 0.29 4.19 -2.26
CA MET A 110 -0.17 4.61 -0.92
C MET A 110 -1.26 3.72 -0.35
N THR A 111 -2.23 3.26 -1.15
CA THR A 111 -3.26 2.31 -0.67
C THR A 111 -2.63 1.03 -0.14
N SER A 112 -1.67 0.49 -0.88
CA SER A 112 -0.92 -0.71 -0.49
C SER A 112 -0.04 -0.47 0.73
N PHE A 113 0.66 0.67 0.79
CA PHE A 113 1.49 1.06 1.92
C PHE A 113 0.69 1.22 3.21
N LYS A 114 -0.46 1.90 3.16
CA LYS A 114 -1.38 2.07 4.32
C LYS A 114 -1.96 0.74 4.81
N LYS A 115 -2.19 -0.21 3.91
CA LYS A 115 -2.67 -1.56 4.24
C LYS A 115 -1.56 -2.44 4.84
N ALA A 116 -0.28 -2.12 4.61
CA ALA A 116 0.83 -2.95 5.03
C ALA A 116 0.96 -3.02 6.56
N PRO A 117 1.11 -4.22 7.14
CA PRO A 117 1.25 -4.36 8.58
C PRO A 117 2.62 -3.82 9.03
N LYS A 118 2.65 -3.11 10.17
CA LYS A 118 3.88 -2.57 10.75
C LYS A 118 4.83 -3.67 11.23
N ARG A 119 4.29 -4.80 11.74
CA ARG A 119 5.09 -5.92 12.23
C ARG A 119 5.63 -6.75 11.07
N VAL A 120 6.96 -6.79 10.92
CA VAL A 120 7.64 -7.50 9.82
C VAL A 120 7.39 -9.01 9.80
N GLY A 121 7.06 -9.62 10.93
CA GLY A 121 6.69 -11.03 11.00
C GLY A 121 5.39 -11.38 10.28
N ARG A 122 4.50 -10.40 10.09
CA ARG A 122 3.25 -10.57 9.34
C ARG A 122 3.47 -10.59 7.84
N ASP A 123 2.42 -10.93 7.08
CA ASP A 123 2.49 -10.91 5.62
C ASP A 123 2.78 -9.50 5.09
N GLN A 124 3.88 -9.38 4.35
CA GLN A 124 4.36 -8.13 3.73
C GLN A 124 3.99 -8.02 2.24
N THR A 125 3.01 -8.78 1.77
CA THR A 125 2.50 -8.69 0.40
C THR A 125 2.05 -7.26 0.05
N PRO A 126 1.34 -6.52 0.93
CA PRO A 126 1.00 -5.12 0.63
C PRO A 126 2.23 -4.20 0.50
N THR A 127 3.29 -4.39 1.32
CA THR A 127 4.55 -3.65 1.17
C THR A 127 5.19 -3.90 -0.21
N ARG A 128 5.16 -5.16 -0.68
CA ARG A 128 5.67 -5.52 -2.01
C ARG A 128 4.84 -4.89 -3.13
N TYR A 129 3.52 -4.78 -2.96
CA TYR A 129 2.67 -4.10 -3.93
C TYR A 129 2.96 -2.59 -3.99
N ALA A 130 3.20 -1.93 -2.86
CA ALA A 130 3.64 -0.54 -2.82
C ALA A 130 4.97 -0.34 -3.57
N LEU A 131 5.98 -1.18 -3.26
CA LEU A 131 7.27 -1.18 -3.98
C LEU A 131 7.11 -1.32 -5.49
N ASN A 132 6.24 -2.23 -5.94
CA ASN A 132 6.02 -2.46 -7.36
C ASN A 132 5.28 -1.30 -8.03
N ALA A 133 4.32 -0.68 -7.35
CA ALA A 133 3.58 0.46 -7.87
C ALA A 133 4.48 1.69 -8.07
N TRP A 134 5.46 1.90 -7.18
CA TRP A 134 6.35 3.06 -7.23
C TRP A 134 7.68 2.80 -7.96
N ARG A 135 7.93 1.55 -8.39
CA ARG A 135 9.16 1.23 -9.11
C ARG A 135 9.30 2.09 -10.37
N GLY A 136 10.40 2.83 -10.47
CA GLY A 136 10.69 3.70 -11.60
C GLY A 136 9.84 4.97 -11.65
N PHE A 137 9.17 5.34 -10.54
CA PHE A 137 8.33 6.53 -10.45
C PHE A 137 9.10 7.80 -10.84
N ALA A 138 10.26 8.03 -10.23
CA ALA A 138 11.07 9.21 -10.49
C ALA A 138 11.53 9.32 -11.96
N ALA A 139 11.82 8.19 -12.61
CA ALA A 139 12.18 8.18 -14.02
C ALA A 139 10.99 8.43 -14.96
N LYS A 140 9.79 7.98 -14.55
CA LYS A 140 8.56 8.17 -15.33
C LYS A 140 7.94 9.55 -15.15
N TYR A 141 8.09 10.13 -13.96
CA TYR A 141 7.50 11.40 -13.55
C TYR A 141 8.57 12.29 -12.89
N PRO A 142 9.57 12.78 -13.66
CA PRO A 142 10.71 13.51 -13.09
C PRO A 142 10.32 14.83 -12.41
N ASP A 143 9.25 15.47 -12.89
CA ASP A 143 8.76 16.77 -12.43
C ASP A 143 7.55 16.66 -11.46
N SER A 144 7.23 15.45 -11.00
CA SER A 144 6.11 15.24 -10.08
C SER A 144 6.41 15.78 -8.69
N GLU A 145 5.43 16.47 -8.09
CA GLU A 145 5.47 16.91 -6.69
C GLU A 145 5.56 15.76 -5.67
N TYR A 146 5.20 14.53 -6.08
CA TYR A 146 5.24 13.33 -5.24
C TYR A 146 6.57 12.59 -5.28
N LYS A 147 7.54 13.04 -6.06
CA LYS A 147 8.79 12.31 -6.34
C LYS A 147 9.59 12.04 -5.07
N GLU A 148 9.88 13.06 -4.31
CA GLU A 148 10.67 12.96 -3.07
C GLU A 148 9.95 12.07 -2.04
N GLU A 149 8.64 12.26 -1.83
CA GLU A 149 7.87 11.43 -0.92
C GLU A 149 7.86 9.96 -1.35
N VAL A 150 7.76 9.68 -2.66
CA VAL A 150 7.80 8.31 -3.19
C VAL A 150 9.18 7.68 -2.97
N GLU A 151 10.28 8.40 -3.14
CA GLU A 151 11.63 7.89 -2.91
C GLU A 151 11.85 7.52 -1.44
N GLU A 152 11.39 8.36 -0.51
CA GLU A 152 11.41 8.06 0.93
C GLU A 152 10.59 6.81 1.27
N LEU A 153 9.37 6.72 0.74
CA LEU A 153 8.49 5.59 0.96
C LEU A 153 9.02 4.29 0.33
N LEU A 154 9.69 4.38 -0.82
CA LEU A 154 10.40 3.25 -1.43
C LEU A 154 11.51 2.74 -0.51
N THR A 155 12.31 3.63 0.06
CA THR A 155 13.36 3.28 1.02
C THR A 155 12.76 2.58 2.24
N LEU A 156 11.71 3.14 2.86
CA LEU A 156 11.02 2.52 3.99
C LEU A 156 10.46 1.13 3.65
N CYS A 157 9.91 0.97 2.46
CA CYS A 157 9.41 -0.33 2.00
C CYS A 157 10.55 -1.34 1.78
N ARG A 158 11.67 -0.92 1.21
CA ARG A 158 12.87 -1.74 1.01
C ARG A 158 13.44 -2.23 2.34
N GLU A 159 13.62 -1.32 3.31
CA GLU A 159 14.06 -1.66 4.67
C GLU A 159 13.13 -2.65 5.35
N ARG A 160 11.81 -2.44 5.25
CA ARG A 160 10.83 -3.39 5.80
C ARG A 160 10.92 -4.77 5.16
N MET A 161 11.16 -4.86 3.86
CA MET A 161 11.34 -6.13 3.15
C MET A 161 12.68 -6.79 3.49
N ALA A 162 13.75 -6.03 3.69
CA ALA A 162 15.03 -6.51 4.19
C ALA A 162 14.88 -7.14 5.59
N LEU A 163 14.27 -6.39 6.52
CA LEU A 163 13.95 -6.88 7.86
C LEU A 163 13.09 -8.15 7.84
N LYS A 164 12.17 -8.29 6.88
CA LYS A 164 11.37 -9.50 6.71
C LYS A 164 12.26 -10.71 6.39
N GLN A 165 13.26 -10.56 5.52
CA GLN A 165 14.20 -11.66 5.22
C GLN A 165 15.03 -12.03 6.45
N LEU A 166 15.54 -11.06 7.18
CA LEU A 166 16.27 -11.30 8.43
C LEU A 166 15.39 -11.98 9.49
N TRP A 167 14.14 -11.57 9.62
CA TRP A 167 13.19 -12.23 10.53
C TRP A 167 13.00 -13.70 10.18
N ILE A 168 12.90 -14.04 8.90
CA ILE A 168 12.79 -15.43 8.41
C ILE A 168 14.11 -16.18 8.66
N ALA A 169 15.26 -15.57 8.37
CA ALA A 169 16.55 -16.17 8.62
C ALA A 169 16.74 -16.52 10.11
N ARG A 170 16.41 -15.59 11.01
CA ARG A 170 16.45 -15.82 12.47
C ARG A 170 15.47 -16.91 12.94
N PHE A 171 14.34 -17.07 12.26
CA PHE A 171 13.43 -18.18 12.53
C PHE A 171 14.08 -19.54 12.21
N TYR A 172 14.80 -19.64 11.08
CA TYR A 172 15.55 -20.84 10.71
C TYR A 172 16.77 -21.05 11.61
N LYS A 173 17.48 -19.99 12.02
CA LYS A 173 18.59 -20.05 12.98
C LYS A 173 18.18 -20.74 14.27
N ARG A 174 17.02 -20.37 14.85
CA ARG A 174 16.50 -21.01 16.08
C ARG A 174 16.19 -22.52 15.92
N ARG A 175 16.13 -23.03 14.71
CA ARG A 175 15.90 -24.44 14.36
C ARG A 175 17.15 -25.17 13.91
N GLY A 176 18.31 -24.51 13.90
CA GLY A 176 19.53 -25.08 13.38
C GLY A 176 19.53 -25.36 11.87
N ALA A 177 18.58 -24.79 11.13
CA ALA A 177 18.46 -25.01 9.68
C ALA A 177 19.40 -24.05 8.91
N TRP A 178 20.71 -24.28 9.06
CA TRP A 178 21.75 -23.34 8.64
C TRP A 178 21.77 -23.05 7.14
N ALA A 179 21.57 -24.05 6.29
CA ALA A 179 21.44 -23.84 4.85
C ALA A 179 20.27 -22.89 4.47
N ALA A 180 19.16 -22.95 5.23
CA ALA A 180 18.04 -22.03 5.04
C ALA A 180 18.35 -20.63 5.59
N VAL A 181 19.13 -20.51 6.66
CA VAL A 181 19.64 -19.23 7.18
C VAL A 181 20.48 -18.55 6.11
N GLU A 182 21.47 -19.24 5.59
CA GLU A 182 22.38 -18.72 4.55
C GLU A 182 21.63 -18.28 3.31
N LYS A 183 20.75 -19.14 2.78
CA LYS A 183 19.93 -18.79 1.59
C LYS A 183 19.09 -17.54 1.80
N ARG A 184 18.49 -17.35 2.98
CA ARG A 184 17.67 -16.17 3.28
C ARG A 184 18.51 -14.93 3.48
N ALA A 185 19.60 -15.02 4.20
CA ALA A 185 20.52 -13.93 4.43
C ALA A 185 21.21 -13.50 3.13
N ALA A 186 21.75 -14.42 2.34
CA ALA A 186 22.34 -14.11 1.03
C ALA A 186 21.32 -13.45 0.08
N GLY A 187 20.09 -13.97 0.05
CA GLY A 187 19.02 -13.36 -0.75
C GLY A 187 18.63 -11.94 -0.28
N MET A 188 18.82 -11.63 1.01
CA MET A 188 18.68 -10.27 1.54
C MET A 188 19.86 -9.41 1.09
N ALA A 189 21.09 -9.84 1.33
CA ALA A 189 22.30 -9.11 0.98
C ALA A 189 22.37 -8.75 -0.53
N THR A 190 21.85 -9.61 -1.40
CA THR A 190 21.80 -9.35 -2.85
C THR A 190 20.71 -8.36 -3.24
N ARG A 191 19.48 -8.49 -2.69
CA ARG A 191 18.33 -7.68 -3.13
C ARG A 191 18.22 -6.32 -2.45
N TYR A 192 18.82 -6.21 -1.26
CA TYR A 192 18.77 -5.03 -0.40
C TYR A 192 20.18 -4.67 0.08
N ALA A 193 21.14 -4.62 -0.88
CA ALA A 193 22.54 -4.33 -0.60
C ALA A 193 22.76 -2.91 -0.04
N ASP A 194 21.82 -2.02 -0.28
CA ASP A 194 21.74 -0.65 0.20
C ASP A 194 21.02 -0.50 1.56
N SER A 195 20.57 -1.61 2.16
CA SER A 195 19.89 -1.59 3.46
C SER A 195 20.87 -1.34 4.61
N GLU A 196 20.46 -0.52 5.58
CA GLU A 196 21.18 -0.35 6.85
C GLU A 196 21.35 -1.66 7.62
N HIS A 197 20.57 -2.68 7.28
CA HIS A 197 20.60 -4.00 7.91
C HIS A 197 21.50 -4.99 7.18
N LEU A 198 22.24 -4.57 6.16
CA LEU A 198 23.17 -5.43 5.42
C LEU A 198 24.20 -6.11 6.33
N PRO A 199 24.82 -5.44 7.33
CA PRO A 199 25.78 -6.08 8.23
C PRO A 199 25.19 -7.26 9.00
N LEU A 200 23.92 -7.17 9.44
CA LEU A 200 23.23 -8.28 10.13
C LEU A 200 22.98 -9.48 9.21
N SER A 201 22.86 -9.23 7.93
CA SER A 201 22.71 -10.30 6.93
C SER A 201 24.04 -11.03 6.73
N ILE A 202 25.14 -10.29 6.62
CA ILE A 202 26.48 -10.85 6.48
C ILE A 202 26.86 -11.63 7.75
N GLU A 203 26.53 -11.14 8.94
CA GLU A 203 26.68 -11.86 10.21
C GLU A 203 26.00 -13.23 10.18
N LEU A 204 24.72 -13.27 9.74
CA LEU A 204 23.99 -14.54 9.64
C LEU A 204 24.55 -15.50 8.58
N ILE A 205 25.13 -14.97 7.49
CA ILE A 205 25.83 -15.80 6.49
C ILE A 205 27.08 -16.42 7.11
N GLY A 206 27.92 -15.63 7.80
CA GLY A 206 29.14 -16.12 8.43
C GLY A 206 28.86 -17.20 9.51
N GLU A 207 27.88 -16.95 10.40
CA GLU A 207 27.44 -17.96 11.37
C GLU A 207 26.96 -19.26 10.69
N ALA A 208 26.14 -19.14 9.65
CA ALA A 208 25.60 -20.29 8.94
C ALA A 208 26.70 -21.09 8.22
N SER A 209 27.68 -20.38 7.63
CA SER A 209 28.83 -21.01 6.99
C SER A 209 29.70 -21.76 8.00
N ALA A 210 29.97 -21.19 9.17
CA ALA A 210 30.72 -21.85 10.24
C ALA A 210 30.03 -23.14 10.72
N TRP A 211 28.70 -23.12 10.94
CA TRP A 211 27.93 -24.31 11.30
C TRP A 211 27.92 -25.38 10.22
N GLN A 212 28.07 -25.01 8.96
CA GLN A 212 28.14 -25.94 7.84
C GLN A 212 29.57 -26.45 7.54
N GLY A 213 30.55 -26.00 8.31
CA GLY A 213 31.96 -26.38 8.12
C GLY A 213 32.66 -25.61 6.99
N ASN A 214 32.03 -24.58 6.47
CA ASN A 214 32.64 -23.72 5.46
C ASN A 214 33.37 -22.55 6.16
N ASP A 215 34.55 -22.84 6.69
CA ASP A 215 35.32 -21.89 7.50
C ASP A 215 35.84 -20.72 6.67
N ASP A 216 36.25 -20.95 5.40
CA ASP A 216 36.68 -19.89 4.50
C ASP A 216 35.59 -18.85 4.27
N ALA A 217 34.36 -19.28 4.06
CA ALA A 217 33.22 -18.39 3.87
C ALA A 217 32.87 -17.60 5.15
N ALA A 218 33.06 -18.22 6.33
CA ALA A 218 32.86 -17.55 7.60
C ALA A 218 33.92 -16.46 7.81
N ASP A 219 35.19 -16.72 7.51
CA ASP A 219 36.29 -15.76 7.60
C ASP A 219 36.14 -14.62 6.58
N MET A 220 35.66 -14.92 5.36
CA MET A 220 35.32 -13.90 4.37
C MET A 220 34.20 -12.97 4.85
N ALA A 221 33.19 -13.49 5.54
CA ALA A 221 32.10 -12.68 6.10
C ALA A 221 32.63 -11.77 7.21
N ILE A 222 33.51 -12.23 8.09
CA ILE A 222 34.18 -11.41 9.11
C ILE A 222 34.95 -10.28 8.46
N LYS A 223 35.85 -10.60 7.51
CA LYS A 223 36.67 -9.64 6.81
C LYS A 223 35.83 -8.56 6.11
N ARG A 224 34.74 -8.92 5.47
CA ARG A 224 33.84 -7.96 4.84
C ARG A 224 33.22 -6.99 5.82
N LEU A 225 32.95 -7.42 7.07
CA LEU A 225 32.36 -6.58 8.11
C LEU A 225 33.37 -5.66 8.79
N GLU A 226 34.67 -5.97 8.73
CA GLU A 226 35.70 -5.18 9.39
C GLU A 226 35.76 -3.72 8.92
N GLU A 227 35.46 -3.50 7.61
CA GLU A 227 35.44 -2.17 7.00
C GLU A 227 34.15 -1.41 7.30
N ASP A 228 32.98 -2.07 7.13
CA ASP A 228 31.67 -1.40 7.15
C ASP A 228 31.00 -1.41 8.54
N ALA A 229 31.31 -2.41 9.39
CA ALA A 229 30.64 -2.64 10.67
C ALA A 229 31.53 -3.39 11.68
N PRO A 230 32.63 -2.77 12.18
CA PRO A 230 33.66 -3.45 12.99
C PRO A 230 33.11 -4.09 14.25
N GLU A 231 32.11 -3.53 14.90
CA GLU A 231 31.48 -4.13 16.09
C GLU A 231 30.70 -5.41 15.77
N VAL A 232 30.11 -5.49 14.57
CA VAL A 232 29.44 -6.70 14.09
C VAL A 232 30.50 -7.75 13.71
N ALA A 233 31.62 -7.35 13.11
CA ALA A 233 32.74 -8.23 12.78
C ALA A 233 33.30 -8.92 14.02
N LYS A 234 33.60 -8.16 15.07
CA LYS A 234 34.09 -8.70 16.37
C LYS A 234 33.13 -9.69 16.98
N ARG A 235 31.84 -9.37 16.96
CA ARG A 235 30.79 -10.28 17.47
C ARG A 235 30.75 -11.56 16.68
N LEU A 236 30.77 -11.48 15.34
CA LEU A 236 30.77 -12.64 14.44
C LEU A 236 32.02 -13.50 14.66
N ALA A 237 33.23 -12.90 14.75
CA ALA A 237 34.47 -13.62 14.98
C ALA A 237 34.41 -14.46 16.27
N SER A 238 33.99 -13.82 17.39
CA SER A 238 33.79 -14.55 18.66
C SER A 238 32.78 -15.69 18.56
N GLU A 239 31.69 -15.52 17.81
CA GLU A 239 30.70 -16.57 17.65
C GLU A 239 31.18 -17.71 16.74
N VAL A 240 31.92 -17.40 15.68
CA VAL A 240 32.53 -18.39 14.76
C VAL A 240 33.55 -19.26 15.53
N GLU A 241 34.39 -18.69 16.38
CA GLU A 241 35.31 -19.46 17.23
C GLU A 241 34.58 -20.44 18.14
N LYS A 242 33.49 -20.01 18.79
CA LYS A 242 32.64 -20.90 19.61
C LYS A 242 32.01 -22.02 18.81
N ILE A 243 31.56 -21.72 17.62
CA ILE A 243 30.95 -22.70 16.72
C ILE A 243 31.98 -23.75 16.30
N ARG A 244 33.18 -23.33 15.89
CA ARG A 244 34.29 -24.22 15.54
C ARG A 244 34.64 -25.10 16.72
N ALA A 245 34.88 -24.51 17.91
CA ALA A 245 35.21 -25.27 19.12
C ALA A 245 34.10 -26.27 19.54
N LYS A 246 32.84 -26.00 19.22
CA LYS A 246 31.74 -26.92 19.51
C LYS A 246 31.63 -28.03 18.47
N ARG A 247 31.79 -27.71 17.19
CA ARG A 247 31.72 -28.65 16.07
C ARG A 247 32.84 -29.66 16.12
N ASP A 248 34.06 -29.22 16.49
CA ASP A 248 35.27 -30.03 16.45
C ASP A 248 35.50 -30.86 17.72
N LYS A 249 34.56 -30.84 18.70
CA LYS A 249 34.60 -31.72 19.88
C LYS A 249 34.26 -33.15 19.49
N PRO A 250 35.10 -34.14 19.89
CA PRO A 250 34.78 -35.55 19.65
C PRO A 250 33.48 -35.91 20.39
N GLY A 251 32.46 -36.35 19.66
CA GLY A 251 31.18 -36.84 20.20
C GLY A 251 30.03 -35.83 20.22
N ALA A 252 30.06 -34.78 19.39
CA ALA A 252 28.93 -33.91 19.16
C ALA A 252 27.99 -34.43 18.08
#